data_f484d7573de069b21334b44406793d40
#
_entry.id   f484d7573de069b21334b44406793d40
#
_cell.length_a   1.000
_cell.length_b   1.000
_cell.length_c   1.000
_cell.angle_alpha   90.00
_cell.angle_beta   90.00
_cell.angle_gamma   90.00
#
_symmetry.space_group_name_H-M   'P 1'
#
loop_
_entity.id
_entity.type
_entity.pdbx_description
1 polymer ?
#
loop_
_entity_poly.entity_id
_entity_poly.type
_entity_poly.pdbx_seq_one_letter_code
_entity_poly.pdbx_strand_id
1 'polypeptide(L)'
;MKSTFPYLLYFFLGCLSIVNSHAQEVVPVYIGEVPNSKKSDLAEFKKPDDLVGELTLQVKEPKMLIFKPQAAKNNHTAIIICPGGGYHVLLTEREGSAVAKKLAEEGYTALVLHYRLPNEQYTVNQSIAPLQDIQMAIKRTRELAKSGKINSSRVGVMGFSAGGHLALMGAVHDQHPAIENQEQTSLKVDFAILVNPVASFETGIGHEGSKKNLLGKFESEETIAFFSGEKQINAATAPMFLVHALDDVVVPVENSLRVFDQLRIHKVPVELHVYSKGEHGFLTAPSFDEWFNRCLNWLQSMHYNQQSI
;
A
#
# COMPACT_ATOMS: atom_id res chain seq x y z
N MET A 1 60.27 -52.13 -11.92
CA MET A 1 59.22 -51.78 -10.96
C MET A 1 58.59 -50.49 -11.42
N LYS A 2 57.39 -50.53 -12.04
CA LYS A 2 56.65 -49.36 -12.49
C LYS A 2 55.53 -49.10 -11.46
N SER A 3 55.60 -47.95 -10.80
CA SER A 3 54.61 -47.50 -9.85
C SER A 3 53.50 -46.74 -10.60
N THR A 4 52.26 -47.26 -10.52
CA THR A 4 51.06 -46.63 -11.06
C THR A 4 50.34 -45.94 -9.89
N PHE A 5 50.24 -44.61 -9.94
CA PHE A 5 49.38 -43.82 -9.04
C PHE A 5 47.99 -43.71 -9.65
N PRO A 6 46.90 -43.93 -8.90
CA PRO A 6 45.55 -43.69 -9.37
C PRO A 6 45.19 -42.21 -9.18
N TYR A 7 44.70 -41.54 -10.27
CA TYR A 7 44.12 -40.21 -10.20
C TYR A 7 42.72 -40.30 -9.59
N LEU A 8 42.54 -39.68 -8.44
CA LEU A 8 41.25 -39.51 -7.78
C LEU A 8 40.55 -38.28 -8.41
N LEU A 9 39.51 -38.51 -9.19
CA LEU A 9 38.71 -37.47 -9.83
C LEU A 9 37.70 -36.98 -8.81
N TYR A 10 37.90 -35.77 -8.23
CA TYR A 10 36.90 -35.09 -7.40
C TYR A 10 35.83 -34.46 -8.27
N PHE A 11 34.62 -35.03 -8.24
CA PHE A 11 33.44 -34.40 -8.79
C PHE A 11 32.99 -33.31 -7.82
N PHE A 12 33.21 -32.05 -8.19
CA PHE A 12 32.64 -30.91 -7.49
C PHE A 12 31.17 -30.80 -7.96
N LEU A 13 30.24 -31.28 -7.14
CA LEU A 13 28.81 -31.00 -7.31
C LEU A 13 28.60 -29.51 -6.92
N GLY A 14 28.64 -28.59 -7.86
CA GLY A 14 28.25 -27.23 -7.67
C GLY A 14 26.75 -27.17 -7.39
N CYS A 15 26.36 -26.92 -6.13
CA CYS A 15 25.02 -26.48 -5.82
C CYS A 15 24.75 -25.14 -6.54
N LEU A 16 24.08 -25.20 -7.69
CA LEU A 16 23.46 -24.01 -8.26
C LEU A 16 22.32 -23.60 -7.30
N SER A 17 22.60 -22.63 -6.46
CA SER A 17 21.57 -21.89 -5.75
C SER A 17 20.73 -21.17 -6.81
N ILE A 18 19.56 -21.71 -7.14
CA ILE A 18 18.57 -21.02 -7.95
C ILE A 18 18.14 -19.81 -7.10
N VAL A 19 18.73 -18.66 -7.35
CA VAL A 19 18.21 -17.37 -6.86
C VAL A 19 16.91 -17.18 -7.62
N ASN A 20 15.79 -17.54 -6.98
CA ASN A 20 14.45 -17.21 -7.46
C ASN A 20 14.32 -15.68 -7.43
N SER A 21 14.73 -15.03 -8.51
CA SER A 21 14.34 -13.67 -8.82
C SER A 21 12.83 -13.68 -8.96
N HIS A 22 12.10 -13.16 -7.97
CA HIS A 22 10.68 -12.90 -8.10
C HIS A 22 10.54 -11.88 -9.22
N ALA A 23 10.14 -12.34 -10.41
CA ALA A 23 9.98 -11.48 -11.58
C ALA A 23 8.89 -10.44 -11.25
N GLN A 24 9.31 -9.19 -11.12
CA GLN A 24 8.43 -8.06 -10.90
C GLN A 24 7.70 -7.77 -12.22
N GLU A 25 6.39 -7.99 -12.24
CA GLU A 25 5.53 -7.62 -13.36
C GLU A 25 5.02 -6.19 -13.13
N VAL A 26 5.14 -5.32 -14.12
CA VAL A 26 4.59 -3.96 -14.08
C VAL A 26 3.34 -3.92 -14.93
N VAL A 27 2.21 -3.50 -14.34
CA VAL A 27 0.95 -3.34 -15.04
C VAL A 27 0.42 -1.91 -14.89
N PRO A 28 -0.12 -1.30 -15.96
CA PRO A 28 -0.79 -0.01 -15.83
C PRO A 28 -2.07 -0.14 -15.00
N VAL A 29 -2.40 0.90 -14.23
CA VAL A 29 -3.68 0.96 -13.50
C VAL A 29 -4.84 1.13 -14.48
N TYR A 30 -4.68 2.00 -15.47
CA TYR A 30 -5.69 2.24 -16.51
C TYR A 30 -5.31 1.55 -17.83
N ILE A 31 -6.31 1.09 -18.56
CA ILE A 31 -6.17 0.66 -19.95
C ILE A 31 -6.72 1.82 -20.81
N GLY A 32 -5.85 2.49 -21.56
CA GLY A 32 -6.19 3.67 -22.33
C GLY A 32 -5.93 4.99 -21.59
N GLU A 33 -6.80 5.96 -21.76
CA GLU A 33 -6.60 7.29 -21.17
C GLU A 33 -6.77 7.28 -19.64
N VAL A 34 -5.85 7.97 -18.97
CA VAL A 34 -5.92 8.18 -17.52
C VAL A 34 -6.89 9.34 -17.26
N PRO A 35 -8.01 9.10 -16.54
CA PRO A 35 -9.02 10.15 -16.33
C PRO A 35 -8.44 11.31 -15.54
N ASN A 36 -9.05 12.51 -15.66
CA ASN A 36 -8.63 13.69 -14.90
C ASN A 36 -7.17 14.14 -15.19
N SER A 37 -6.60 13.71 -16.32
CA SER A 37 -5.22 14.05 -16.70
C SER A 37 -5.18 15.20 -17.71
N LYS A 38 -4.06 15.93 -17.71
CA LYS A 38 -3.68 16.95 -18.68
C LYS A 38 -2.38 16.57 -19.37
N LYS A 39 -2.19 17.04 -20.60
CA LYS A 39 -0.87 16.97 -21.25
C LYS A 39 0.16 17.73 -20.43
N SER A 40 1.31 17.14 -20.21
CA SER A 40 2.42 17.75 -19.45
C SER A 40 3.75 17.14 -19.92
N ASP A 41 4.76 18.00 -20.04
CA ASP A 41 6.14 17.61 -20.35
C ASP A 41 6.92 17.13 -19.13
N LEU A 42 6.33 17.20 -17.91
CA LEU A 42 6.95 16.65 -16.71
C LEU A 42 7.12 15.14 -16.87
N ALA A 43 8.28 14.65 -16.49
CA ALA A 43 8.61 13.23 -16.51
C ALA A 43 8.74 12.68 -15.09
N GLU A 44 8.21 11.48 -14.87
CA GLU A 44 8.54 10.71 -13.67
C GLU A 44 10.04 10.48 -13.59
N PHE A 45 10.62 10.65 -12.42
CA PHE A 45 12.02 10.35 -12.18
C PHE A 45 12.23 9.74 -10.81
N LYS A 46 13.34 9.04 -10.65
CA LYS A 46 13.78 8.41 -9.42
C LYS A 46 14.94 9.18 -8.83
N LYS A 47 14.97 9.27 -7.50
CA LYS A 47 16.01 9.91 -6.73
C LYS A 47 16.43 8.98 -5.59
N PRO A 48 17.73 8.64 -5.46
CA PRO A 48 18.21 7.91 -4.30
C PRO A 48 18.12 8.78 -3.04
N ASP A 49 17.87 8.14 -1.91
CA ASP A 49 17.89 8.74 -0.59
C ASP A 49 18.57 7.76 0.38
N ASP A 50 19.53 8.27 1.15
CA ASP A 50 20.39 7.43 2.00
C ASP A 50 19.63 6.78 3.16
N LEU A 51 18.49 7.34 3.57
CA LEU A 51 17.71 6.87 4.71
C LEU A 51 16.57 5.91 4.30
N VAL A 52 15.89 6.24 3.20
CA VAL A 52 14.66 5.54 2.81
C VAL A 52 14.77 4.82 1.46
N GLY A 53 15.96 4.79 0.86
CA GLY A 53 16.21 4.14 -0.41
C GLY A 53 15.73 4.96 -1.61
N GLU A 54 15.07 4.33 -2.57
CA GLU A 54 14.64 5.01 -3.80
C GLU A 54 13.31 5.75 -3.61
N LEU A 55 13.31 7.03 -3.97
CA LEU A 55 12.13 7.88 -4.08
C LEU A 55 11.68 7.97 -5.54
N THR A 56 10.37 7.96 -5.78
CA THR A 56 9.79 8.24 -7.11
C THR A 56 9.00 9.54 -7.05
N LEU A 57 9.25 10.43 -8.00
CA LEU A 57 8.67 11.78 -8.08
C LEU A 57 7.93 11.98 -9.40
N GLN A 58 6.99 12.94 -9.42
CA GLN A 58 6.22 13.33 -10.60
C GLN A 58 5.50 12.16 -11.28
N VAL A 59 4.95 11.26 -10.48
CA VAL A 59 4.12 10.16 -11.01
C VAL A 59 2.85 10.73 -11.62
N LYS A 60 2.73 10.67 -12.94
CA LYS A 60 1.54 11.11 -13.70
C LYS A 60 0.80 9.95 -14.37
N GLU A 61 1.46 8.80 -14.53
CA GLU A 61 0.91 7.57 -15.09
C GLU A 61 0.93 6.47 -14.03
N PRO A 62 -0.23 6.17 -13.40
CA PRO A 62 -0.25 5.23 -12.30
C PRO A 62 -0.08 3.80 -12.78
N LYS A 63 0.70 3.02 -12.00
CA LYS A 63 1.05 1.63 -12.31
C LYS A 63 1.11 0.79 -11.03
N MET A 64 0.98 -0.51 -11.16
CA MET A 64 1.19 -1.46 -10.08
C MET A 64 2.38 -2.38 -10.40
N LEU A 65 3.22 -2.60 -9.40
CA LEU A 65 4.30 -3.55 -9.43
C LEU A 65 3.83 -4.81 -8.69
N ILE A 66 3.73 -5.94 -9.39
CA ILE A 66 3.17 -7.17 -8.83
C ILE A 66 4.29 -8.09 -8.34
N PHE A 67 4.20 -8.50 -7.08
CA PHE A 67 5.04 -9.49 -6.43
C PHE A 67 4.18 -10.71 -6.10
N LYS A 68 4.47 -11.82 -6.75
CA LYS A 68 3.69 -13.07 -6.58
C LYS A 68 4.38 -13.99 -5.57
N PRO A 69 3.65 -14.65 -4.69
CA PRO A 69 4.18 -15.68 -3.83
C PRO A 69 4.58 -16.91 -4.65
N GLN A 70 5.38 -17.80 -4.06
CA GLN A 70 5.54 -19.14 -4.60
C GLN A 70 4.17 -19.85 -4.65
N ALA A 71 3.90 -20.57 -5.72
CA ALA A 71 2.57 -21.20 -5.95
C ALA A 71 2.10 -22.07 -4.76
N ALA A 72 3.01 -22.83 -4.15
CA ALA A 72 2.71 -23.70 -3.00
C ALA A 72 2.37 -22.93 -1.70
N LYS A 73 2.72 -21.65 -1.61
CA LYS A 73 2.47 -20.80 -0.44
C LYS A 73 1.28 -19.85 -0.64
N ASN A 74 0.73 -19.75 -1.85
CA ASN A 74 -0.29 -18.75 -2.16
C ASN A 74 -1.54 -18.94 -1.28
N ASN A 75 -1.86 -17.92 -0.50
CA ASN A 75 -3.01 -17.87 0.40
C ASN A 75 -4.25 -17.20 -0.22
N HIS A 76 -4.24 -16.94 -1.52
CA HIS A 76 -5.33 -16.33 -2.30
C HIS A 76 -5.76 -14.93 -1.83
N THR A 77 -4.87 -14.20 -1.21
CA THR A 77 -5.10 -12.81 -0.79
C THR A 77 -4.15 -11.87 -1.51
N ALA A 78 -4.70 -10.84 -2.12
CA ALA A 78 -3.94 -9.75 -2.72
C ALA A 78 -3.93 -8.53 -1.79
N ILE A 79 -2.79 -7.84 -1.67
CA ILE A 79 -2.64 -6.64 -0.87
C ILE A 79 -2.06 -5.53 -1.76
N ILE A 80 -2.83 -4.46 -1.96
CA ILE A 80 -2.39 -3.26 -2.66
C ILE A 80 -1.67 -2.37 -1.65
N ILE A 81 -0.41 -2.05 -1.92
CA ILE A 81 0.45 -1.25 -1.04
C ILE A 81 0.55 0.17 -1.59
N CYS A 82 0.22 1.15 -0.75
CA CYS A 82 0.33 2.57 -1.03
C CYS A 82 1.53 3.15 -0.25
N PRO A 83 2.69 3.40 -0.89
CA PRO A 83 3.82 4.04 -0.23
C PRO A 83 3.48 5.45 0.26
N GLY A 84 4.13 5.89 1.34
CA GLY A 84 4.03 7.25 1.84
C GLY A 84 4.89 8.24 1.05
N GLY A 85 5.08 9.43 1.63
CA GLY A 85 5.86 10.52 1.06
C GLY A 85 5.07 11.82 0.95
N GLY A 86 4.09 12.06 1.84
CA GLY A 86 3.39 13.33 1.99
C GLY A 86 2.60 13.78 0.76
N TYR A 87 2.24 12.90 -0.16
CA TYR A 87 1.69 13.22 -1.48
C TYR A 87 2.62 14.07 -2.37
N HIS A 88 3.90 14.15 -2.01
CA HIS A 88 4.91 14.87 -2.77
C HIS A 88 5.89 13.94 -3.50
N VAL A 89 6.21 12.83 -2.87
CA VAL A 89 7.05 11.74 -3.39
C VAL A 89 6.43 10.39 -3.05
N LEU A 90 6.95 9.29 -3.60
CA LEU A 90 6.66 7.92 -3.16
C LEU A 90 7.93 7.26 -2.63
N LEU A 91 7.88 6.70 -1.43
CA LEU A 91 8.95 5.89 -0.83
C LEU A 91 8.88 4.45 -1.40
N THR A 92 9.14 4.33 -2.70
CA THR A 92 8.83 3.13 -3.49
C THR A 92 9.65 1.90 -3.12
N GLU A 93 10.83 2.08 -2.52
CA GLU A 93 11.65 0.97 -2.06
C GLU A 93 11.24 0.54 -0.65
N ARG A 94 11.41 1.39 0.35
CA ARG A 94 11.22 1.06 1.75
C ARG A 94 9.78 0.67 2.09
N GLU A 95 8.81 1.47 1.65
CA GLU A 95 7.38 1.30 1.95
C GLU A 95 6.61 0.62 0.81
N GLY A 96 7.31 0.28 -0.26
CA GLY A 96 6.77 -0.40 -1.44
C GLY A 96 7.37 -1.78 -1.62
N SER A 97 8.43 -1.87 -2.45
CA SER A 97 8.96 -3.16 -2.92
C SER A 97 9.59 -4.02 -1.82
N ALA A 98 10.17 -3.43 -0.78
CA ALA A 98 10.70 -4.19 0.37
C ALA A 98 9.57 -4.89 1.13
N VAL A 99 8.48 -4.17 1.42
CA VAL A 99 7.27 -4.73 2.07
C VAL A 99 6.61 -5.77 1.18
N ALA A 100 6.49 -5.49 -0.12
CA ALA A 100 5.86 -6.41 -1.08
C ALA A 100 6.60 -7.75 -1.18
N LYS A 101 7.94 -7.74 -1.14
CA LYS A 101 8.76 -8.96 -1.11
C LYS A 101 8.46 -9.78 0.15
N LYS A 102 8.40 -9.14 1.32
CA LYS A 102 8.08 -9.81 2.58
C LYS A 102 6.68 -10.43 2.57
N LEU A 103 5.68 -9.69 2.08
CA LEU A 103 4.33 -10.24 1.92
C LEU A 103 4.29 -11.43 0.96
N ALA A 104 5.04 -11.37 -0.15
CA ALA A 104 5.14 -12.49 -1.10
C ALA A 104 5.81 -13.73 -0.49
N GLU A 105 6.83 -13.57 0.35
CA GLU A 105 7.46 -14.65 1.14
C GLU A 105 6.44 -15.35 2.06
N GLU A 106 5.48 -14.57 2.60
CA GLU A 106 4.40 -15.02 3.49
C GLU A 106 3.14 -15.51 2.76
N GLY A 107 3.18 -15.60 1.42
CA GLY A 107 2.12 -16.19 0.62
C GLY A 107 1.08 -15.22 0.05
N TYR A 108 1.24 -13.92 0.24
CA TYR A 108 0.35 -12.89 -0.30
C TYR A 108 0.78 -12.45 -1.69
N THR A 109 -0.18 -12.18 -2.58
CA THR A 109 0.13 -11.41 -3.79
C THR A 109 0.17 -9.93 -3.43
N ALA A 110 1.33 -9.30 -3.51
CA ALA A 110 1.49 -7.88 -3.18
C ALA A 110 1.58 -7.02 -4.44
N LEU A 111 0.86 -5.89 -4.46
CA LEU A 111 0.81 -4.96 -5.59
C LEU A 111 1.18 -3.56 -5.10
N VAL A 112 2.39 -3.10 -5.41
CA VAL A 112 2.82 -1.74 -5.04
C VAL A 112 2.20 -0.74 -6.01
N LEU A 113 1.35 0.14 -5.52
CA LEU A 113 0.69 1.16 -6.30
C LEU A 113 1.55 2.43 -6.37
N HIS A 114 2.08 2.72 -7.55
CA HIS A 114 2.61 4.04 -7.86
C HIS A 114 1.44 4.91 -8.29
N TYR A 115 0.77 5.54 -7.32
CA TYR A 115 -0.37 6.43 -7.57
C TYR A 115 0.10 7.80 -8.04
N ARG A 116 -0.74 8.52 -8.78
CA ARG A 116 -0.45 9.88 -9.21
C ARG A 116 -0.20 10.78 -8.01
N LEU A 117 0.93 11.49 -8.05
CA LEU A 117 1.19 12.55 -7.09
C LEU A 117 0.34 13.77 -7.47
N PRO A 118 -0.38 14.40 -6.52
CA PRO A 118 -1.20 15.56 -6.80
C PRO A 118 -0.40 16.72 -7.39
N ASN A 119 -0.75 17.15 -8.60
CA ASN A 119 -0.08 18.27 -9.27
C ASN A 119 -0.99 18.88 -10.36
N GLU A 120 -1.23 20.19 -10.29
CA GLU A 120 -2.05 20.91 -11.26
C GLU A 120 -1.48 20.94 -12.67
N GLN A 121 -0.19 20.66 -12.86
CA GLN A 121 0.44 20.67 -14.18
C GLN A 121 0.05 19.47 -15.03
N TYR A 122 -0.39 18.36 -14.42
CA TYR A 122 -0.81 17.16 -15.15
C TYR A 122 -2.14 16.56 -14.69
N THR A 123 -2.83 17.19 -13.72
CA THR A 123 -4.18 16.79 -13.32
C THR A 123 -5.16 17.97 -13.41
N VAL A 124 -6.43 17.72 -13.75
CA VAL A 124 -7.49 18.73 -13.76
C VAL A 124 -7.89 19.07 -12.33
N ASN A 125 -8.20 18.03 -11.54
CA ASN A 125 -8.43 18.12 -10.10
C ASN A 125 -7.42 17.20 -9.40
N GLN A 126 -6.42 17.80 -8.78
CA GLN A 126 -5.34 17.04 -8.15
C GLN A 126 -5.81 16.28 -6.91
N SER A 127 -6.79 16.77 -6.17
CA SER A 127 -7.23 16.17 -4.92
C SER A 127 -7.88 14.80 -5.10
N ILE A 128 -8.59 14.59 -6.24
CA ILE A 128 -9.30 13.35 -6.49
C ILE A 128 -8.43 12.30 -7.21
N ALA A 129 -7.31 12.70 -7.84
CA ALA A 129 -6.52 11.81 -8.67
C ALA A 129 -5.97 10.57 -7.92
N PRO A 130 -5.41 10.67 -6.71
CA PRO A 130 -4.97 9.48 -5.97
C PRO A 130 -6.14 8.56 -5.59
N LEU A 131 -7.31 9.11 -5.23
CA LEU A 131 -8.51 8.31 -4.93
C LEU A 131 -8.98 7.53 -6.16
N GLN A 132 -8.96 8.16 -7.34
CA GLN A 132 -9.25 7.46 -8.59
C GLN A 132 -8.29 6.29 -8.81
N ASP A 133 -7.01 6.48 -8.53
CA ASP A 133 -5.98 5.47 -8.76
C ASP A 133 -6.12 4.28 -7.82
N ILE A 134 -6.39 4.50 -6.52
CA ILE A 134 -6.59 3.37 -5.59
C ILE A 134 -7.88 2.61 -5.91
N GLN A 135 -8.98 3.29 -6.23
CA GLN A 135 -10.22 2.63 -6.63
C GLN A 135 -10.05 1.82 -7.93
N MET A 136 -9.34 2.38 -8.91
CA MET A 136 -9.04 1.65 -10.14
C MET A 136 -8.07 0.49 -9.87
N ALA A 137 -7.09 0.64 -8.97
CA ALA A 137 -6.21 -0.45 -8.58
C ALA A 137 -6.97 -1.61 -7.93
N ILE A 138 -7.96 -1.32 -7.07
CA ILE A 138 -8.85 -2.34 -6.48
C ILE A 138 -9.63 -3.06 -7.59
N LYS A 139 -10.27 -2.32 -8.49
CA LYS A 139 -10.99 -2.87 -9.65
C LYS A 139 -10.08 -3.76 -10.50
N ARG A 140 -8.90 -3.26 -10.89
CA ARG A 140 -7.92 -4.00 -11.70
C ARG A 140 -7.40 -5.25 -11.01
N THR A 141 -7.18 -5.21 -9.70
CA THR A 141 -6.75 -6.39 -8.94
C THR A 141 -7.80 -7.50 -9.00
N ARG A 142 -9.09 -7.16 -8.88
CA ARG A 142 -10.19 -8.12 -9.03
C ARG A 142 -10.30 -8.66 -10.47
N GLU A 143 -10.07 -7.83 -11.48
CA GLU A 143 -10.04 -8.25 -12.89
C GLU A 143 -8.85 -9.19 -13.18
N LEU A 144 -7.66 -8.88 -12.65
CA LEU A 144 -6.48 -9.75 -12.75
C LEU A 144 -6.73 -11.12 -12.11
N ALA A 145 -7.41 -11.15 -10.96
CA ALA A 145 -7.83 -12.39 -10.32
C ALA A 145 -8.85 -13.17 -11.18
N LYS A 146 -9.87 -12.50 -11.67
CA LYS A 146 -10.90 -13.11 -12.54
C LYS A 146 -10.31 -13.68 -13.83
N SER A 147 -9.29 -13.03 -14.40
CA SER A 147 -8.60 -13.51 -15.62
C SER A 147 -7.53 -14.57 -15.35
N GLY A 148 -7.31 -14.97 -14.10
CA GLY A 148 -6.29 -15.94 -13.70
C GLY A 148 -4.85 -15.43 -13.73
N LYS A 149 -4.62 -14.14 -13.96
CA LYS A 149 -3.27 -13.55 -13.92
C LYS A 149 -2.66 -13.53 -12.52
N ILE A 150 -3.51 -13.37 -11.51
CA ILE A 150 -3.16 -13.59 -10.11
C ILE A 150 -4.17 -14.57 -9.51
N ASN A 151 -3.75 -15.32 -8.51
CA ASN A 151 -4.63 -16.26 -7.83
C ASN A 151 -5.02 -15.67 -6.46
N SER A 152 -6.06 -14.83 -6.46
CA SER A 152 -6.54 -14.14 -5.27
C SER A 152 -8.05 -13.99 -5.28
N SER A 153 -8.68 -14.33 -4.17
CA SER A 153 -10.13 -14.17 -3.94
C SER A 153 -10.45 -12.97 -3.06
N ARG A 154 -9.47 -12.48 -2.30
CA ARG A 154 -9.58 -11.36 -1.34
C ARG A 154 -8.63 -10.24 -1.73
N VAL A 155 -9.06 -9.00 -1.52
CA VAL A 155 -8.28 -7.80 -1.85
C VAL A 155 -8.26 -6.88 -0.64
N GLY A 156 -7.09 -6.77 -0.01
CA GLY A 156 -6.81 -5.78 1.04
C GLY A 156 -6.01 -4.60 0.51
N VAL A 157 -5.98 -3.53 1.30
CA VAL A 157 -5.11 -2.37 1.07
C VAL A 157 -4.18 -2.17 2.26
N MET A 158 -2.98 -1.69 1.99
CA MET A 158 -1.98 -1.34 2.98
C MET A 158 -1.39 0.02 2.64
N GLY A 159 -1.13 0.87 3.64
CA GLY A 159 -0.50 2.14 3.34
C GLY A 159 0.26 2.73 4.51
N PHE A 160 1.23 3.59 4.17
CA PHE A 160 2.15 4.23 5.10
C PHE A 160 1.96 5.74 5.03
N SER A 161 1.89 6.43 6.19
CA SER A 161 1.84 7.89 6.22
C SER A 161 0.73 8.47 5.31
N ALA A 162 1.06 9.30 4.33
CA ALA A 162 0.13 9.77 3.30
C ALA A 162 -0.43 8.64 2.42
N GLY A 163 0.35 7.57 2.17
CA GLY A 163 -0.17 6.34 1.54
C GLY A 163 -1.14 5.59 2.44
N GLY A 164 -0.98 5.69 3.77
CA GLY A 164 -1.95 5.22 4.76
C GLY A 164 -3.28 5.98 4.67
N HIS A 165 -3.21 7.29 4.43
CA HIS A 165 -4.39 8.09 4.12
C HIS A 165 -5.08 7.58 2.83
N LEU A 166 -4.31 7.37 1.77
CA LEU A 166 -4.86 6.86 0.51
C LEU A 166 -5.51 5.47 0.68
N ALA A 167 -4.87 4.56 1.43
CA ALA A 167 -5.43 3.25 1.74
C ALA A 167 -6.74 3.37 2.55
N LEU A 168 -6.79 4.29 3.52
CA LEU A 168 -8.01 4.59 4.27
C LEU A 168 -9.11 5.12 3.34
N MET A 169 -8.78 6.08 2.43
CA MET A 169 -9.74 6.59 1.44
C MET A 169 -10.30 5.47 0.56
N GLY A 170 -9.46 4.54 0.08
CA GLY A 170 -9.89 3.37 -0.67
C GLY A 170 -10.84 2.45 0.11
N ALA A 171 -10.67 2.37 1.44
CA ALA A 171 -11.47 1.52 2.31
C ALA A 171 -12.81 2.14 2.74
N VAL A 172 -12.93 3.47 2.74
CA VAL A 172 -14.16 4.16 3.22
C VAL A 172 -15.02 4.76 2.13
N HIS A 173 -14.49 4.89 0.89
CA HIS A 173 -15.21 5.48 -0.25
C HIS A 173 -15.62 4.45 -1.32
N ASP A 174 -15.83 3.19 -0.94
CA ASP A 174 -16.26 2.13 -1.87
C ASP A 174 -17.64 2.38 -2.50
N GLN A 175 -18.55 3.08 -1.79
CA GLN A 175 -19.87 3.45 -2.26
C GLN A 175 -19.91 4.79 -3.03
N HIS A 176 -18.78 5.50 -3.10
CA HIS A 176 -18.62 6.77 -3.78
C HIS A 176 -17.56 6.67 -4.87
N PRO A 177 -17.85 5.99 -6.02
CA PRO A 177 -16.86 5.80 -7.07
C PRO A 177 -16.43 7.13 -7.67
N ALA A 178 -15.13 7.40 -7.65
CA ALA A 178 -14.49 8.52 -8.35
C ALA A 178 -14.05 8.12 -9.77
N ILE A 179 -14.30 6.85 -10.16
CA ILE A 179 -13.95 6.23 -11.45
C ILE A 179 -15.21 5.73 -12.17
N GLU A 180 -15.12 5.54 -13.47
CA GLU A 180 -16.13 4.78 -14.21
C GLU A 180 -16.08 3.32 -13.82
N ASN A 181 -17.24 2.76 -13.47
CA ASN A 181 -17.39 1.37 -13.03
C ASN A 181 -18.69 0.76 -13.57
N GLN A 182 -18.84 0.78 -14.91
CA GLN A 182 -20.05 0.29 -15.60
C GLN A 182 -20.30 -1.21 -15.30
N GLU A 183 -19.25 -2.00 -15.15
CA GLU A 183 -19.34 -3.42 -14.82
C GLU A 183 -19.72 -3.69 -13.36
N GLN A 184 -19.88 -2.65 -12.55
CA GLN A 184 -20.20 -2.73 -11.12
C GLN A 184 -19.25 -3.65 -10.35
N THR A 185 -17.97 -3.68 -10.75
CA THR A 185 -16.94 -4.41 -10.00
C THR A 185 -16.85 -3.82 -8.58
N SER A 186 -16.90 -4.69 -7.57
CA SER A 186 -16.83 -4.22 -6.18
C SER A 186 -15.53 -3.44 -5.90
N LEU A 187 -15.67 -2.23 -5.41
CA LEU A 187 -14.57 -1.38 -4.92
C LEU A 187 -14.31 -1.60 -3.43
N LYS A 188 -15.17 -2.36 -2.74
CA LYS A 188 -15.00 -2.69 -1.33
C LYS A 188 -13.76 -3.54 -1.13
N VAL A 189 -12.90 -3.15 -0.19
CA VAL A 189 -11.78 -3.97 0.23
C VAL A 189 -12.20 -4.95 1.33
N ASP A 190 -11.48 -6.06 1.46
CA ASP A 190 -11.76 -7.05 2.49
C ASP A 190 -11.15 -6.66 3.84
N PHE A 191 -10.07 -5.85 3.82
CA PHE A 191 -9.42 -5.28 5.02
C PHE A 191 -8.49 -4.12 4.64
N ALA A 192 -8.08 -3.34 5.66
CA ALA A 192 -7.02 -2.33 5.51
C ALA A 192 -5.95 -2.45 6.59
N ILE A 193 -4.70 -2.14 6.22
CA ILE A 193 -3.53 -2.09 7.09
C ILE A 193 -2.95 -0.68 7.02
N LEU A 194 -2.93 0.02 8.15
CA LEU A 194 -2.55 1.42 8.22
C LEU A 194 -1.34 1.59 9.13
N VAL A 195 -0.21 1.99 8.56
CA VAL A 195 1.06 2.16 9.27
C VAL A 195 1.35 3.64 9.42
N ASN A 196 1.38 4.15 10.65
CA ASN A 196 1.51 5.59 10.98
C ASN A 196 0.73 6.49 10.00
N PRO A 197 -0.58 6.20 9.78
CA PRO A 197 -1.34 6.85 8.73
C PRO A 197 -1.65 8.31 9.06
N VAL A 198 -1.66 9.17 8.03
CA VAL A 198 -2.51 10.35 8.06
C VAL A 198 -3.95 9.86 7.93
N ALA A 199 -4.87 10.38 8.73
CA ALA A 199 -6.29 10.01 8.68
C ALA A 199 -7.21 11.22 8.61
N SER A 200 -6.85 12.27 9.35
CA SER A 200 -7.60 13.51 9.43
C SER A 200 -6.88 14.65 8.71
N PHE A 201 -7.65 15.56 8.13
CA PHE A 201 -7.15 16.85 7.65
C PHE A 201 -7.64 18.02 8.51
N GLU A 202 -8.20 17.71 9.68
CA GLU A 202 -8.57 18.75 10.66
C GLU A 202 -7.35 19.43 11.26
N THR A 203 -7.49 20.72 11.55
CA THR A 203 -6.45 21.54 12.18
C THR A 203 -6.03 20.94 13.53
N GLY A 204 -4.72 20.85 13.76
CA GLY A 204 -4.12 20.36 15.00
C GLY A 204 -3.96 18.82 15.09
N ILE A 205 -4.47 18.06 14.11
CA ILE A 205 -4.35 16.61 14.06
C ILE A 205 -3.78 16.16 12.73
N GLY A 206 -4.25 16.77 11.63
CA GLY A 206 -3.83 16.44 10.29
C GLY A 206 -2.37 16.79 10.02
N HIS A 207 -1.74 16.04 9.12
CA HIS A 207 -0.45 16.42 8.58
C HIS A 207 -0.63 17.50 7.52
N GLU A 208 -0.32 18.75 7.87
CA GLU A 208 -0.54 19.94 7.02
C GLU A 208 0.15 19.82 5.64
N GLY A 209 1.34 19.20 5.58
CA GLY A 209 2.04 18.97 4.32
C GLY A 209 1.24 18.06 3.36
N SER A 210 0.70 16.94 3.87
CA SER A 210 -0.14 16.04 3.06
C SER A 210 -1.44 16.70 2.64
N LYS A 211 -2.10 17.45 3.54
CA LYS A 211 -3.32 18.19 3.23
C LYS A 211 -3.08 19.20 2.10
N LYS A 212 -2.06 20.06 2.26
CA LYS A 212 -1.69 21.06 1.25
C LYS A 212 -1.34 20.43 -0.10
N ASN A 213 -0.55 19.36 -0.10
CA ASN A 213 -0.16 18.69 -1.33
C ASN A 213 -1.35 18.04 -2.04
N LEU A 214 -2.26 17.39 -1.30
CA LEU A 214 -3.43 16.74 -1.88
C LEU A 214 -4.47 17.76 -2.34
N LEU A 215 -4.89 18.67 -1.48
CA LEU A 215 -6.01 19.56 -1.74
C LEU A 215 -5.61 20.76 -2.61
N GLY A 216 -4.41 21.35 -2.37
CA GLY A 216 -3.98 22.55 -3.11
C GLY A 216 -5.04 23.63 -3.09
N LYS A 217 -5.40 24.14 -4.27
CA LYS A 217 -6.46 25.16 -4.44
C LYS A 217 -7.90 24.65 -4.22
N PHE A 218 -8.08 23.34 -4.06
CA PHE A 218 -9.37 22.71 -3.79
C PHE A 218 -9.65 22.57 -2.29
N GLU A 219 -8.81 23.17 -1.43
CA GLU A 219 -9.03 23.17 0.00
C GLU A 219 -10.29 23.97 0.36
N SER A 220 -11.22 23.32 1.05
CA SER A 220 -12.46 23.88 1.59
C SER A 220 -12.90 23.03 2.79
N GLU A 221 -13.81 23.52 3.61
CA GLU A 221 -14.35 22.73 4.74
C GLU A 221 -14.94 21.40 4.25
N GLU A 222 -15.62 21.41 3.10
CA GLU A 222 -16.23 20.23 2.50
C GLU A 222 -15.15 19.21 2.07
N THR A 223 -14.09 19.65 1.38
CA THR A 223 -13.00 18.76 0.95
C THR A 223 -12.15 18.28 2.15
N ILE A 224 -11.94 19.09 3.15
CA ILE A 224 -11.30 18.68 4.41
C ILE A 224 -12.14 17.58 5.07
N ALA A 225 -13.46 17.75 5.19
CA ALA A 225 -14.36 16.76 5.77
C ALA A 225 -14.38 15.47 4.93
N PHE A 226 -14.45 15.58 3.59
CA PHE A 226 -14.46 14.43 2.67
C PHE A 226 -13.18 13.61 2.77
N PHE A 227 -12.02 14.27 2.84
CA PHE A 227 -10.71 13.63 2.96
C PHE A 227 -10.26 13.37 4.41
N SER A 228 -11.08 13.65 5.42
CA SER A 228 -10.90 13.19 6.79
C SER A 228 -11.53 11.82 6.94
N GLY A 229 -10.70 10.76 6.75
CA GLY A 229 -11.20 9.39 6.58
C GLY A 229 -11.87 8.81 7.80
N GLU A 230 -11.49 9.23 8.99
CA GLU A 230 -12.14 8.84 10.23
C GLU A 230 -13.62 9.26 10.26
N LYS A 231 -13.98 10.33 9.56
CA LYS A 231 -15.39 10.81 9.45
C LYS A 231 -16.24 10.00 8.47
N GLN A 232 -15.60 9.22 7.61
CA GLN A 232 -16.27 8.43 6.58
C GLN A 232 -16.53 6.98 7.04
N ILE A 233 -16.00 6.61 8.21
CA ILE A 233 -16.16 5.26 8.78
C ILE A 233 -17.62 5.02 9.16
N ASN A 234 -18.13 3.85 8.80
CA ASN A 234 -19.48 3.40 9.13
C ASN A 234 -19.51 1.88 9.35
N ALA A 235 -20.66 1.32 9.66
CA ALA A 235 -20.80 -0.10 9.99
C ALA A 235 -20.49 -1.07 8.82
N ALA A 236 -20.43 -0.57 7.58
CA ALA A 236 -20.05 -1.36 6.40
C ALA A 236 -18.56 -1.29 6.06
N THR A 237 -17.80 -0.44 6.77
CA THR A 237 -16.35 -0.29 6.59
C THR A 237 -15.64 -1.62 6.87
N ALA A 238 -14.57 -1.89 6.11
CA ALA A 238 -13.78 -3.12 6.26
C ALA A 238 -12.99 -3.15 7.59
N PRO A 239 -12.69 -4.34 8.15
CA PRO A 239 -11.79 -4.49 9.29
C PRO A 239 -10.42 -3.84 9.06
N MET A 240 -9.82 -3.30 10.14
CA MET A 240 -8.53 -2.60 10.01
C MET A 240 -7.53 -3.01 11.08
N PHE A 241 -6.27 -3.07 10.65
CA PHE A 241 -5.10 -3.14 11.51
C PHE A 241 -4.36 -1.80 11.48
N LEU A 242 -4.01 -1.27 12.64
CA LEU A 242 -3.28 0.00 12.75
C LEU A 242 -2.03 -0.19 13.61
N VAL A 243 -0.97 0.53 13.24
CA VAL A 243 0.24 0.61 14.04
C VAL A 243 0.81 2.03 13.98
N HIS A 244 1.21 2.58 15.15
CA HIS A 244 1.71 3.95 15.26
C HIS A 244 2.73 4.08 16.39
N ALA A 245 3.61 5.09 16.33
CA ALA A 245 4.46 5.48 17.44
C ALA A 245 3.83 6.65 18.22
N LEU A 246 3.89 6.59 19.55
CA LEU A 246 3.39 7.67 20.41
C LEU A 246 4.18 8.97 20.27
N ASP A 247 5.46 8.85 19.95
CA ASP A 247 6.38 9.98 19.78
C ASP A 247 6.50 10.48 18.33
N ASP A 248 5.56 10.08 17.45
CA ASP A 248 5.49 10.60 16.09
C ASP A 248 5.05 12.08 16.10
N VAL A 249 6.01 12.97 15.82
CA VAL A 249 5.77 14.43 15.77
C VAL A 249 5.41 14.93 14.37
N VAL A 250 5.49 14.08 13.35
CA VAL A 250 5.14 14.42 11.97
C VAL A 250 3.66 14.15 11.71
N VAL A 251 3.21 12.96 12.08
CA VAL A 251 1.80 12.57 12.03
C VAL A 251 1.37 12.15 13.45
N PRO A 252 0.68 13.00 14.19
CA PRO A 252 0.28 12.71 15.55
C PRO A 252 -0.51 11.39 15.67
N VAL A 253 -0.25 10.61 16.73
CA VAL A 253 -0.88 9.31 16.99
C VAL A 253 -2.41 9.40 17.04
N GLU A 254 -2.95 10.59 17.31
CA GLU A 254 -4.39 10.91 17.30
C GLU A 254 -5.06 10.54 15.97
N ASN A 255 -4.33 10.55 14.86
CA ASN A 255 -4.84 10.06 13.58
C ASN A 255 -5.30 8.58 13.69
N SER A 256 -4.44 7.71 14.22
CA SER A 256 -4.78 6.30 14.44
C SER A 256 -5.81 6.10 15.54
N LEU A 257 -5.74 6.86 16.62
CA LEU A 257 -6.71 6.77 17.73
C LEU A 257 -8.12 7.13 17.27
N ARG A 258 -8.29 8.14 16.42
CA ARG A 258 -9.60 8.52 15.88
C ARG A 258 -10.17 7.45 14.94
N VAL A 259 -9.36 6.88 14.07
CA VAL A 259 -9.79 5.76 13.21
C VAL A 259 -10.22 4.57 14.07
N PHE A 260 -9.41 4.20 15.07
CA PHE A 260 -9.72 3.12 15.99
C PHE A 260 -11.07 3.36 16.72
N ASP A 261 -11.28 4.57 17.25
CA ASP A 261 -12.51 4.91 17.97
C ASP A 261 -13.75 4.84 17.07
N GLN A 262 -13.68 5.34 15.84
CA GLN A 262 -14.79 5.26 14.90
C GLN A 262 -15.11 3.81 14.51
N LEU A 263 -14.11 2.99 14.22
CA LEU A 263 -14.31 1.57 13.94
C LEU A 263 -14.96 0.85 15.13
N ARG A 264 -14.48 1.10 16.36
CA ARG A 264 -15.05 0.56 17.58
C ARG A 264 -16.52 0.98 17.80
N ILE A 265 -16.84 2.27 17.60
CA ILE A 265 -18.21 2.81 17.71
C ILE A 265 -19.15 2.09 16.73
N HIS A 266 -18.69 1.88 15.51
CA HIS A 266 -19.44 1.19 14.45
C HIS A 266 -19.37 -0.34 14.51
N LYS A 267 -18.71 -0.90 15.54
CA LYS A 267 -18.55 -2.35 15.76
C LYS A 267 -17.84 -3.06 14.60
N VAL A 268 -16.95 -2.36 13.91
CA VAL A 268 -16.07 -2.92 12.90
C VAL A 268 -14.84 -3.52 13.59
N PRO A 269 -14.41 -4.76 13.26
CA PRO A 269 -13.22 -5.35 13.85
C PRO A 269 -11.98 -4.46 13.59
N VAL A 270 -11.23 -4.19 14.66
CA VAL A 270 -10.04 -3.33 14.60
C VAL A 270 -9.00 -3.79 15.62
N GLU A 271 -7.74 -3.75 15.22
CA GLU A 271 -6.60 -3.93 16.12
C GLU A 271 -5.65 -2.74 15.97
N LEU A 272 -5.21 -2.16 17.10
CA LEU A 272 -4.29 -1.03 17.14
C LEU A 272 -3.11 -1.34 18.06
N HIS A 273 -1.90 -1.17 17.55
CA HIS A 273 -0.66 -1.21 18.32
C HIS A 273 -0.03 0.17 18.37
N VAL A 274 0.19 0.68 19.58
CA VAL A 274 0.90 1.94 19.82
C VAL A 274 2.22 1.65 20.52
N TYR A 275 3.32 1.97 19.85
CA TYR A 275 4.67 1.87 20.42
C TYR A 275 5.03 3.17 21.10
N SER A 276 5.67 3.08 22.28
CA SER A 276 6.07 4.27 23.05
C SER A 276 7.13 5.12 22.34
N LYS A 277 7.94 4.47 21.48
CA LYS A 277 9.01 5.07 20.69
C LYS A 277 8.97 4.54 19.26
N GLY A 278 9.40 5.37 18.30
CA GLY A 278 9.45 4.96 16.90
C GLY A 278 9.58 6.11 15.92
N GLU A 279 9.21 7.30 16.34
CA GLU A 279 9.13 8.46 15.45
C GLU A 279 8.27 8.18 14.22
N HIS A 280 8.31 9.06 13.23
CA HIS A 280 7.56 8.84 11.99
C HIS A 280 8.23 7.78 11.10
N GLY A 281 7.50 6.75 10.72
CA GLY A 281 7.97 5.70 9.78
C GLY A 281 8.81 4.60 10.43
N PHE A 282 8.91 4.54 11.77
CA PHE A 282 9.67 3.49 12.47
C PHE A 282 11.10 3.34 11.96
N LEU A 283 11.83 4.47 11.88
CA LEU A 283 13.20 4.48 11.34
C LEU A 283 14.18 3.72 12.23
N THR A 284 13.96 3.74 13.55
CA THR A 284 14.87 3.16 14.53
C THR A 284 14.23 2.07 15.37
N ALA A 285 12.96 2.21 15.73
CA ALA A 285 12.19 1.28 16.56
C ALA A 285 10.67 1.50 16.32
N PRO A 286 9.82 0.46 16.46
CA PRO A 286 10.19 -0.95 16.53
C PRO A 286 10.90 -1.42 15.26
N SER A 287 11.54 -2.60 15.31
CA SER A 287 12.06 -3.20 14.08
C SER A 287 10.94 -3.49 13.10
N PHE A 288 11.27 -3.59 11.80
CA PHE A 288 10.29 -3.97 10.79
C PHE A 288 9.58 -5.29 11.17
N ASP A 289 10.35 -6.31 11.54
CA ASP A 289 9.81 -7.63 11.86
C ASP A 289 8.89 -7.61 13.09
N GLU A 290 9.09 -6.72 14.04
CA GLU A 290 8.27 -6.64 15.25
C GLU A 290 6.83 -6.20 14.94
N TRP A 291 6.64 -5.08 14.25
CA TRP A 291 5.29 -4.63 13.90
C TRP A 291 4.68 -5.45 12.76
N PHE A 292 5.52 -5.92 11.81
CA PHE A 292 5.06 -6.71 10.68
C PHE A 292 4.54 -8.09 11.11
N ASN A 293 5.22 -8.76 12.06
CA ASN A 293 4.73 -10.03 12.62
C ASN A 293 3.39 -9.86 13.36
N ARG A 294 3.13 -8.72 14.01
CA ARG A 294 1.80 -8.43 14.58
C ARG A 294 0.74 -8.31 13.49
N CYS A 295 1.07 -7.64 12.40
CA CYS A 295 0.20 -7.56 11.23
C CYS A 295 -0.10 -8.94 10.64
N LEU A 296 0.91 -9.80 10.48
CA LEU A 296 0.73 -11.18 10.00
C LEU A 296 -0.15 -12.01 10.95
N ASN A 297 0.04 -11.89 12.25
CA ASN A 297 -0.79 -12.56 13.26
C ASN A 297 -2.25 -12.09 13.18
N TRP A 298 -2.47 -10.79 12.99
CA TRP A 298 -3.82 -10.26 12.79
C TRP A 298 -4.45 -10.81 11.51
N LEU A 299 -3.74 -10.79 10.37
CA LEU A 299 -4.22 -11.38 9.12
C LEU A 299 -4.57 -12.87 9.28
N GLN A 300 -3.80 -13.60 10.08
CA GLN A 300 -4.07 -14.99 10.41
C GLN A 300 -5.34 -15.13 11.26
N SER A 301 -5.49 -14.32 12.29
CA SER A 301 -6.67 -14.34 13.19
C SER A 301 -7.96 -14.02 12.44
N MET A 302 -7.86 -13.18 11.41
CA MET A 302 -8.96 -12.82 10.52
C MET A 302 -9.16 -13.81 9.35
N HIS A 303 -8.40 -14.92 9.33
CA HIS A 303 -8.44 -15.95 8.28
C HIS A 303 -8.04 -15.48 6.87
N TYR A 304 -7.28 -14.39 6.75
CA TYR A 304 -6.81 -13.87 5.47
C TYR A 304 -5.54 -14.57 4.94
N ASN A 305 -4.99 -15.53 5.69
CA ASN A 305 -3.86 -16.36 5.29
C ASN A 305 -4.26 -17.79 4.89
N GLN A 306 -5.57 -18.13 4.91
CA GLN A 306 -6.03 -19.47 4.59
C GLN A 306 -6.34 -19.61 3.10
N GLN A 307 -5.92 -20.73 2.52
CA GLN A 307 -6.38 -21.12 1.20
C GLN A 307 -7.91 -21.33 1.27
N SER A 308 -8.64 -20.69 0.37
CA SER A 308 -10.07 -20.98 0.21
C SER A 308 -10.19 -22.44 -0.24
N ILE A 309 -10.88 -23.26 0.55
CA ILE A 309 -11.16 -24.67 0.24
C ILE A 309 -12.08 -24.75 -0.97
#